data_eec40a687ed9af4791470961d78a7075
#
_entry.id   eec40a687ed9af4791470961d78a7075
#
_cell.length_a   1.000
_cell.length_b   1.000
_cell.length_c   1.000
_cell.angle_alpha   90.00
_cell.angle_beta   90.00
_cell.angle_gamma   90.00
#
_symmetry.space_group_name_H-M   'P 1'
#
loop_
_entity.id
_entity.type
_entity.pdbx_description
1 polymer ?
#
loop_
_entity_poly.entity_id
_entity_poly.type
_entity_poly.pdbx_seq_one_letter_code
_entity_poly.pdbx_strand_id
1 'polypeptide(L)'
;MTNRTMHFMENPSSAKIAVIGLGISNVPLIRFLGRLGAKEITVYDRSENQQIRAKLDSLLAGGTICKAVTGEGYLDEIGEAGYDVIFRAPAIRPDLPQLARASENGALLTSEMELFFELCPCRIYGVTGSDGKTTTTTL
;
A
#
# COMPACT_ATOMS: atom_id res chain seq x y z
N MET A 1 -16.38 -5.88 5.04
CA MET A 1 -14.96 -6.06 5.36
C MET A 1 -14.61 -7.54 5.25
N THR A 2 -13.52 -7.89 4.59
CA THR A 2 -13.09 -9.29 4.53
C THR A 2 -12.55 -9.72 5.90
N ASN A 3 -12.61 -11.02 6.20
CA ASN A 3 -12.10 -11.56 7.47
C ASN A 3 -10.59 -11.27 7.66
N ARG A 4 -9.83 -11.28 6.57
CA ARG A 4 -8.38 -10.98 6.58
C ARG A 4 -8.09 -9.51 6.88
N THR A 5 -8.88 -8.60 6.32
CA THR A 5 -8.76 -7.16 6.59
C THR A 5 -9.11 -6.85 8.04
N MET A 6 -10.15 -7.50 8.57
CA MET A 6 -10.51 -7.38 9.99
C MET A 6 -9.37 -7.84 10.90
N HIS A 7 -8.80 -9.00 10.64
CA HIS A 7 -7.70 -9.54 11.44
C HIS A 7 -6.48 -8.60 11.42
N PHE A 8 -6.14 -8.07 10.26
CA PHE A 8 -5.08 -7.06 10.13
C PHE A 8 -5.37 -5.79 10.92
N MET A 9 -6.62 -5.27 10.84
CA MET A 9 -7.02 -4.05 11.54
C MET A 9 -7.08 -4.21 13.06
N GLU A 10 -7.37 -5.40 13.54
CA GLU A 10 -7.36 -5.71 14.98
C GLU A 10 -5.94 -5.79 15.55
N ASN A 11 -4.97 -6.24 14.75
CA ASN A 11 -3.61 -6.49 15.20
C ASN A 11 -2.55 -5.87 14.27
N PRO A 12 -2.61 -4.55 13.98
CA PRO A 12 -1.69 -3.94 13.02
C PRO A 12 -0.23 -3.95 13.50
N SER A 13 0.00 -4.01 14.80
CA SER A 13 1.34 -4.00 15.39
C SER A 13 2.12 -5.30 15.18
N SER A 14 1.44 -6.40 14.89
CA SER A 14 2.06 -7.71 14.62
C SER A 14 2.12 -8.03 13.13
N ALA A 15 1.46 -7.24 12.30
CA ALA A 15 1.40 -7.46 10.87
C ALA A 15 2.68 -7.00 10.17
N LYS A 16 3.17 -7.83 9.25
CA LYS A 16 4.25 -7.50 8.32
C LYS A 16 3.67 -6.93 7.03
N ILE A 17 3.92 -5.65 6.79
CA ILE A 17 3.25 -4.88 5.74
C ILE A 17 4.23 -4.44 4.68
N ALA A 18 3.88 -4.62 3.41
CA ALA A 18 4.56 -4.01 2.28
C ALA A 18 3.68 -2.94 1.63
N VAL A 19 4.30 -1.85 1.20
CA VAL A 19 3.65 -0.80 0.40
C VAL A 19 4.47 -0.60 -0.87
N ILE A 20 3.85 -0.82 -2.03
CA ILE A 20 4.52 -0.74 -3.33
C ILE A 20 4.12 0.54 -4.04
N GLY A 21 5.10 1.39 -4.30
CA GLY A 21 4.97 2.68 -4.97
C GLY A 21 4.70 3.82 -4.00
N LEU A 22 5.59 4.80 -3.97
CA LEU A 22 5.44 6.04 -3.21
C LEU A 22 4.73 7.11 -4.04
N GLY A 23 3.53 6.79 -4.51
CA GLY A 23 2.66 7.76 -5.17
C GLY A 23 1.98 8.71 -4.18
N ILE A 24 1.08 9.52 -4.71
CA ILE A 24 0.36 10.54 -3.92
C ILE A 24 -0.45 9.91 -2.78
N SER A 25 -1.10 8.78 -3.01
CA SER A 25 -1.98 8.14 -2.02
C SER A 25 -1.25 7.30 -0.98
N ASN A 26 -0.09 6.74 -1.31
CA ASN A 26 0.57 5.78 -0.42
C ASN A 26 1.35 6.43 0.73
N VAL A 27 1.78 7.68 0.62
CA VAL A 27 2.40 8.38 1.76
C VAL A 27 1.36 8.63 2.87
N PRO A 28 0.15 9.16 2.59
CA PRO A 28 -0.91 9.23 3.57
C PRO A 28 -1.32 7.87 4.14
N LEU A 29 -1.38 6.82 3.32
CA LEU A 29 -1.66 5.45 3.75
C LEU A 29 -0.62 4.98 4.77
N ILE A 30 0.67 5.13 4.48
CA ILE A 30 1.76 4.73 5.38
C ILE A 30 1.63 5.43 6.74
N ARG A 31 1.35 6.73 6.74
CA ARG A 31 1.13 7.49 7.98
C ARG A 31 -0.10 7.02 8.74
N PHE A 32 -1.16 6.70 8.04
CA PHE A 32 -2.38 6.14 8.64
C PHE A 32 -2.10 4.78 9.30
N LEU A 33 -1.40 3.88 8.61
CA LEU A 33 -0.98 2.59 9.16
C LEU A 33 -0.11 2.74 10.40
N GLY A 34 0.81 3.70 10.38
CA GLY A 34 1.65 4.03 11.55
C GLY A 34 0.82 4.51 12.75
N ARG A 35 -0.20 5.32 12.52
CA ARG A 35 -1.13 5.77 13.58
C ARG A 35 -1.98 4.64 14.15
N LEU A 36 -2.29 3.63 13.35
CA LEU A 36 -2.97 2.42 13.81
C LEU A 36 -2.07 1.52 14.66
N GLY A 37 -0.77 1.81 14.71
CA GLY A 37 0.18 1.06 15.48
C GLY A 37 0.98 0.02 14.70
N ALA A 38 0.93 0.05 13.37
CA ALA A 38 1.77 -0.81 12.53
C ALA A 38 3.25 -0.50 12.78
N LYS A 39 4.04 -1.55 13.02
CA LYS A 39 5.47 -1.41 13.39
C LYS A 39 6.41 -1.90 12.28
N GLU A 40 5.96 -2.79 11.45
CA GLU A 40 6.79 -3.41 10.42
C GLU A 40 6.25 -3.08 9.02
N ILE A 41 6.60 -1.89 8.52
CA ILE A 41 6.22 -1.42 7.19
C ILE A 41 7.48 -1.32 6.34
N THR A 42 7.52 -2.05 5.23
CA THR A 42 8.55 -1.95 4.19
C THR A 42 7.97 -1.28 2.95
N VAL A 43 8.68 -0.31 2.42
CA VAL A 43 8.27 0.41 1.19
C VAL A 43 9.13 -0.04 0.02
N TYR A 44 8.47 -0.30 -1.09
CA TYR A 44 9.08 -0.70 -2.36
C TYR A 44 8.78 0.36 -3.41
N ASP A 45 9.81 0.86 -4.09
CA ASP A 45 9.63 1.78 -5.23
C ASP A 45 10.69 1.53 -6.29
N ARG A 46 10.29 1.51 -7.55
CA ARG A 46 11.22 1.36 -8.66
C ARG A 46 12.12 2.58 -8.81
N SER A 47 11.61 3.77 -8.51
CA SER A 47 12.32 5.01 -8.68
C SER A 47 13.32 5.26 -7.55
N GLU A 48 14.47 5.78 -7.92
CA GLU A 48 15.51 6.24 -7.00
C GLU A 48 15.78 7.74 -7.13
N ASN A 49 14.84 8.49 -7.71
CA ASN A 49 15.00 9.92 -7.87
C ASN A 49 15.05 10.65 -6.51
N GLN A 50 15.51 11.89 -6.53
CA GLN A 50 15.70 12.69 -5.32
C GLN A 50 14.41 12.88 -4.51
N GLN A 51 13.27 12.99 -5.17
CA GLN A 51 11.97 13.17 -4.51
C GLN A 51 11.57 11.90 -3.73
N ILE A 52 11.74 10.73 -4.34
CA ILE A 52 11.45 9.45 -3.68
C ILE A 52 12.40 9.22 -2.52
N ARG A 53 13.70 9.46 -2.71
CA ARG A 53 14.70 9.33 -1.64
C ARG A 53 14.39 10.24 -0.47
N ALA A 54 14.03 11.50 -0.71
CA ALA A 54 13.67 12.44 0.34
C ALA A 54 12.44 11.99 1.15
N LYS A 55 11.42 11.45 0.47
CA LYS A 55 10.23 10.88 1.14
C LYS A 55 10.58 9.67 1.99
N LEU A 56 11.38 8.75 1.46
CA LEU A 56 11.84 7.55 2.17
C LEU A 56 12.67 7.91 3.41
N ASP A 57 13.62 8.83 3.26
CA ASP A 57 14.46 9.28 4.36
C ASP A 57 13.63 9.91 5.50
N SER A 58 12.63 10.71 5.14
CA SER A 58 11.69 11.30 6.11
C SER A 58 10.89 10.24 6.86
N LEU A 59 10.40 9.22 6.16
CA LEU A 59 9.61 8.14 6.76
C LEU A 59 10.47 7.23 7.65
N LEU A 60 11.69 6.94 7.22
CA LEU A 60 12.66 6.16 7.99
C LEU A 60 13.11 6.91 9.26
N ALA A 61 13.45 8.18 9.12
CA ALA A 61 13.89 9.03 10.24
C ALA A 61 12.77 9.19 11.29
N GLY A 62 11.52 9.28 10.84
CA GLY A 62 10.34 9.36 11.73
C GLY A 62 9.94 8.02 12.34
N GLY A 63 10.59 6.92 12.00
CA GLY A 63 10.25 5.58 12.46
C GLY A 63 8.92 5.03 11.92
N THR A 64 8.36 5.68 10.91
CA THR A 64 7.07 5.26 10.31
C THR A 64 7.23 4.00 9.47
N ILE A 65 8.36 3.85 8.79
CA ILE A 65 8.73 2.63 8.07
C ILE A 65 10.04 2.06 8.62
N CYS A 66 10.21 0.75 8.52
CA CYS A 66 11.41 0.08 9.00
C CYS A 66 12.44 -0.20 7.89
N LYS A 67 12.01 -0.27 6.64
CA LYS A 67 12.87 -0.60 5.50
C LYS A 67 12.33 0.01 4.21
N ALA A 68 13.24 0.32 3.30
CA ALA A 68 12.92 0.73 1.93
C ALA A 68 13.75 -0.10 0.94
N VAL A 69 13.11 -0.52 -0.14
CA VAL A 69 13.74 -1.26 -1.24
C VAL A 69 13.45 -0.51 -2.54
N THR A 70 14.49 -0.06 -3.23
CA THR A 70 14.35 0.78 -4.42
C THR A 70 15.19 0.25 -5.59
N GLY A 71 14.91 0.76 -6.78
CA GLY A 71 15.69 0.50 -7.96
C GLY A 71 15.24 -0.70 -8.76
N GLU A 72 16.09 -1.12 -9.68
CA GLU A 72 15.83 -2.28 -10.52
C GLU A 72 15.76 -3.56 -9.68
N GLY A 73 14.84 -4.45 -10.02
CA GLY A 73 14.65 -5.69 -9.24
C GLY A 73 14.03 -5.49 -7.85
N TYR A 74 13.45 -4.34 -7.56
CA TYR A 74 12.92 -4.00 -6.25
C TYR A 74 11.83 -4.95 -5.73
N LEU A 75 11.16 -5.70 -6.60
CA LEU A 75 10.14 -6.69 -6.23
C LEU A 75 10.63 -8.14 -6.19
N ASP A 76 11.89 -8.40 -6.50
CA ASP A 76 12.38 -9.78 -6.70
C ASP A 76 12.17 -10.68 -5.47
N GLU A 77 12.32 -10.15 -4.29
CA GLU A 77 12.21 -10.91 -3.04
C GLU A 77 10.83 -10.82 -2.35
N ILE A 78 9.91 -9.98 -2.86
CA ILE A 78 8.65 -9.71 -2.16
C ILE A 78 7.77 -10.95 -2.02
N GLY A 79 7.84 -11.87 -2.98
CA GLY A 79 7.06 -13.11 -2.98
C GLY A 79 7.40 -14.05 -1.83
N GLU A 80 8.65 -14.06 -1.40
CA GLU A 80 9.17 -14.96 -0.35
C GLU A 80 9.36 -14.24 1.00
N ALA A 81 9.11 -12.94 1.07
CA ALA A 81 9.37 -12.14 2.27
C ALA A 81 8.39 -12.38 3.42
N GLY A 82 7.29 -13.10 3.18
CA GLY A 82 6.33 -13.46 4.24
C GLY A 82 5.46 -12.30 4.73
N TYR A 83 5.02 -11.43 3.84
CA TYR A 83 4.11 -10.35 4.19
C TYR A 83 2.70 -10.86 4.50
N ASP A 84 2.07 -10.24 5.48
CA ASP A 84 0.66 -10.47 5.78
C ASP A 84 -0.24 -9.65 4.85
N VAL A 85 0.16 -8.42 4.57
CA VAL A 85 -0.59 -7.48 3.71
C VAL A 85 0.37 -6.75 2.77
N ILE A 86 0.00 -6.65 1.52
CA ILE A 86 0.71 -5.90 0.49
C ILE A 86 -0.23 -4.87 -0.13
N PHE A 87 0.06 -3.60 0.09
CA PHE A 87 -0.63 -2.49 -0.56
C PHE A 87 0.10 -2.12 -1.85
N ARG A 88 -0.58 -2.17 -2.96
CA ARG A 88 -0.02 -1.79 -4.26
C ARG A 88 -0.60 -0.48 -4.77
N ALA A 89 0.23 0.34 -5.40
CA ALA A 89 -0.24 1.51 -6.15
C ALA A 89 -1.05 1.07 -7.40
N PRO A 90 -1.98 1.91 -7.90
CA PRO A 90 -2.82 1.56 -9.06
C PRO A 90 -2.04 1.16 -10.31
N ALA A 91 -0.86 1.75 -10.52
CA ALA A 91 0.00 1.45 -11.67
C ALA A 91 0.67 0.06 -11.58
N ILE A 92 0.68 -0.56 -10.41
CA ILE A 92 1.28 -1.88 -10.22
C ILE A 92 0.25 -2.96 -10.52
N ARG A 93 0.54 -3.80 -11.49
CA ARG A 93 -0.37 -4.89 -11.90
C ARG A 93 -0.43 -5.97 -10.81
N PRO A 94 -1.64 -6.46 -10.47
CA PRO A 94 -1.78 -7.50 -9.45
C PRO A 94 -1.31 -8.89 -9.92
N ASP A 95 -1.21 -9.08 -11.23
CA ASP A 95 -0.82 -10.35 -11.87
C ASP A 95 0.69 -10.50 -12.10
N LEU A 96 1.51 -9.62 -11.53
CA LEU A 96 2.97 -9.79 -11.54
C LEU A 96 3.34 -11.11 -10.85
N PRO A 97 4.29 -11.89 -11.42
CA PRO A 97 4.69 -13.19 -10.83
C PRO A 97 5.10 -13.09 -9.37
N GLN A 98 5.79 -12.03 -8.99
CA GLN A 98 6.23 -11.80 -7.61
C GLN A 98 5.04 -11.60 -6.65
N LEU A 99 4.00 -10.87 -7.10
CA LEU A 99 2.79 -10.64 -6.30
C LEU A 99 1.89 -11.87 -6.26
N ALA A 100 1.79 -12.61 -7.36
CA ALA A 100 1.11 -13.89 -7.38
C ALA A 100 1.74 -14.87 -6.38
N ARG A 101 3.07 -14.94 -6.35
CA ARG A 101 3.82 -15.76 -5.39
C ARG A 101 3.56 -15.34 -3.95
N ALA A 102 3.58 -14.04 -3.65
CA ALA A 102 3.25 -13.52 -2.33
C ALA A 102 1.83 -13.92 -1.89
N SER A 103 0.86 -13.83 -2.80
CA SER A 103 -0.52 -14.22 -2.55
C SER A 103 -0.67 -15.72 -2.30
N GLU A 104 0.03 -16.57 -3.06
CA GLU A 104 0.10 -18.02 -2.82
C GLU A 104 0.68 -18.34 -1.44
N ASN A 105 1.65 -17.57 -0.99
CA ASN A 105 2.26 -17.68 0.34
C ASN A 105 1.41 -17.06 1.46
N GLY A 106 0.21 -16.59 1.17
CA GLY A 106 -0.75 -16.15 2.16
C GLY A 106 -0.90 -14.64 2.32
N ALA A 107 -0.16 -13.81 1.59
CA ALA A 107 -0.30 -12.36 1.67
C ALA A 107 -1.67 -11.88 1.15
N LEU A 108 -2.28 -10.94 1.86
CA LEU A 108 -3.43 -10.21 1.35
C LEU A 108 -2.96 -9.12 0.40
N LEU A 109 -3.34 -9.23 -0.86
CA LEU A 109 -3.04 -8.21 -1.87
C LEU A 109 -4.19 -7.20 -1.92
N THR A 110 -3.90 -5.93 -1.68
CA THR A 110 -4.91 -4.87 -1.61
C THR A 110 -4.35 -3.53 -2.11
N SER A 111 -5.14 -2.49 -2.00
CA SER A 111 -4.74 -1.12 -2.31
C SER A 111 -5.29 -0.14 -1.27
N GLU A 112 -4.77 1.08 -1.26
CA GLU A 112 -5.28 2.16 -0.41
C GLU A 112 -6.77 2.38 -0.63
N MET A 113 -7.23 2.36 -1.88
CA MET A 113 -8.64 2.57 -2.23
C MET A 113 -9.52 1.42 -1.75
N GLU A 114 -9.08 0.18 -1.87
CA GLU A 114 -9.82 -0.99 -1.36
C GLU A 114 -9.98 -0.92 0.17
N LEU A 115 -8.92 -0.56 0.87
CA LEU A 115 -8.99 -0.34 2.32
C LEU A 115 -9.96 0.80 2.66
N PHE A 116 -9.92 1.90 1.93
CA PHE A 116 -10.84 3.02 2.12
C PHE A 116 -12.29 2.57 1.95
N PHE A 117 -12.61 1.80 0.90
CA PHE A 117 -13.96 1.31 0.67
C PHE A 117 -14.45 0.39 1.81
N GLU A 118 -13.57 -0.42 2.35
CA GLU A 118 -13.92 -1.32 3.46
C GLU A 118 -14.13 -0.57 4.79
N LEU A 119 -13.40 0.51 5.02
CA LEU A 119 -13.48 1.30 6.26
C LEU A 119 -14.55 2.40 6.23
N CYS A 120 -14.97 2.83 5.04
CA CYS A 120 -15.90 3.93 4.88
C CYS A 120 -17.32 3.54 5.37
N PRO A 121 -17.86 4.20 6.40
CA PRO A 121 -19.20 3.88 6.92
C PRO A 121 -20.32 4.45 6.05
N CYS A 122 -19.99 5.26 5.06
CA CYS A 122 -20.93 5.97 4.21
C CYS A 122 -21.18 5.24 2.89
N ARG A 123 -22.25 5.62 2.20
CA ARG A 123 -22.47 5.19 0.84
C ARG A 123 -21.41 5.81 -0.07
N ILE A 124 -20.87 4.98 -0.97
CA ILE A 124 -19.85 5.39 -1.92
C ILE A 124 -20.45 5.40 -3.31
N TYR A 125 -20.25 6.50 -4.04
CA TYR A 125 -20.66 6.66 -5.43
C TYR A 125 -19.43 6.82 -6.30
N GLY A 126 -19.30 5.96 -7.32
CA GLY A 126 -18.24 6.04 -8.30
C GLY A 126 -18.67 6.84 -9.53
N VAL A 127 -17.80 7.73 -9.99
CA VAL A 127 -17.98 8.46 -11.26
C VAL A 127 -16.89 8.04 -12.22
N THR A 128 -17.29 7.45 -13.33
CA THR A 128 -16.35 7.00 -14.38
C THR A 128 -16.74 7.60 -15.73
N GLY A 129 -15.79 7.61 -16.67
CA GLY A 129 -15.99 8.12 -18.02
C GLY A 129 -14.74 8.76 -18.59
N SER A 130 -14.75 9.05 -19.89
CA SER A 130 -13.64 9.72 -20.59
C SER A 130 -13.59 11.20 -20.28
N ASP A 131 -14.77 11.85 -20.12
CA ASP A 131 -14.92 13.29 -19.91
C ASP A 131 -15.90 13.59 -18.78
N GLY A 132 -15.75 14.71 -18.11
CA GLY A 132 -16.69 15.25 -17.15
C GLY A 132 -16.66 14.62 -15.75
N LYS A 133 -15.73 13.70 -15.45
CA LYS A 133 -15.61 13.06 -14.12
C LYS A 133 -15.43 14.06 -12.99
N THR A 134 -14.46 14.96 -13.14
CA THR A 134 -14.18 16.01 -12.14
C THR A 134 -15.32 17.00 -12.03
N THR A 135 -15.90 17.43 -13.14
CA THR A 135 -17.04 18.35 -13.16
C THR A 135 -18.24 17.75 -12.42
N THR A 136 -18.57 16.49 -12.69
CA THR A 136 -19.68 15.79 -12.01
C THR A 136 -19.42 15.65 -10.51
N THR A 137 -18.21 15.32 -10.12
CA THR A 137 -17.82 15.07 -8.72
C THR A 137 -17.82 16.37 -7.89
N THR A 138 -17.51 17.52 -8.51
CA THR A 138 -17.45 18.82 -7.82
C THR A 138 -18.79 19.56 -7.73
N LEU A 139 -19.80 19.09 -8.43
CA LEU A 139 -21.16 19.62 -8.31
C LEU A 139 -21.84 19.06 -7.05
#